data_18b3cf6e5592193d08588bbd9fac0cd1
#
_entry.id   18b3cf6e5592193d08588bbd9fac0cd1
#
_cell.length_a   1.000
_cell.length_b   1.000
_cell.length_c   1.000
_cell.angle_alpha   90.00
_cell.angle_beta   90.00
_cell.angle_gamma   90.00
#
_symmetry.space_group_name_H-M   'P 1'
#
loop_
_entity.id
_entity.type
_entity.pdbx_description
1 polymer ?
#
loop_
_entity_poly.entity_id
_entity_poly.type
_entity_poly.pdbx_seq_one_letter_code
_entity_poly.pdbx_strand_id
1 'polypeptide(L)'
;MAEAVRRDWQVTVFNRGVHGRVPDGVHRLRGDRTAPDGLAALTGGEWDLVVDTWDGAPRAVRDAALALADAVPHYVYVSSGSVYAPPVAPGSGEEAPTVPADADGDDGDYPANKAGGELAATRVFGDRALLARAGLILGPGEDIGRLPWWLNRVARGGDVLAPGPRDLPIQYVDVRDLATWLLDRGAEGVGGAYNVVGRTGHATMGDLLDAAVAVTGSDATLRWTAPEPILAAGVEPWNDLPVWIPRGHEYRWLQERDVERAYAAGLVCRPVTETVADTWRWLREVGRVPDRAGRPARAPVGLAPEREAALLAALPA
;
A
#
# COMPACT_ATOMS: atom_id res chain seq x y z
N MET A 1 -9.00 10.87 -1.58
CA MET A 1 -10.31 11.56 -1.45
C MET A 1 -10.41 12.38 -0.17
N ALA A 2 -10.45 11.75 1.01
CA ALA A 2 -10.65 12.50 2.28
C ALA A 2 -9.68 13.67 2.46
N GLU A 3 -8.40 13.50 2.13
CA GLU A 3 -7.40 14.57 2.22
C GLU A 3 -7.69 15.73 1.25
N ALA A 4 -8.10 15.45 0.02
CA ALA A 4 -8.46 16.48 -0.94
C ALA A 4 -9.72 17.26 -0.50
N VAL A 5 -10.73 16.56 0.03
CA VAL A 5 -11.93 17.20 0.62
C VAL A 5 -11.54 18.07 1.82
N ARG A 6 -10.63 17.62 2.70
CA ARG A 6 -10.14 18.41 3.84
C ARG A 6 -9.41 19.69 3.41
N ARG A 7 -8.89 19.72 2.19
CA ARG A 7 -8.25 20.91 1.57
C ARG A 7 -9.24 21.81 0.82
N ASP A 8 -10.54 21.55 0.95
CA ASP A 8 -11.60 22.26 0.22
C ASP A 8 -11.47 22.17 -1.31
N TRP A 9 -10.84 21.07 -1.82
CA TRP A 9 -10.75 20.83 -3.24
C TRP A 9 -12.08 20.26 -3.77
N GLN A 10 -12.42 20.62 -5.01
CA GLN A 10 -13.50 19.96 -5.73
C GLN A 10 -13.03 18.57 -6.17
N VAL A 11 -13.62 17.54 -5.59
CA VAL A 11 -13.21 16.15 -5.84
C VAL A 11 -14.22 15.44 -6.72
N THR A 12 -13.74 14.90 -7.83
CA THR A 12 -14.50 13.98 -8.69
C THR A 12 -13.90 12.58 -8.59
N VAL A 13 -14.71 11.56 -8.36
CA VAL A 13 -14.29 10.17 -8.46
C VAL A 13 -14.93 9.50 -9.66
N PHE A 14 -14.13 8.73 -10.40
CA PHE A 14 -14.59 7.88 -11.49
C PHE A 14 -14.47 6.41 -11.09
N ASN A 15 -15.59 5.69 -11.04
CA ASN A 15 -15.65 4.27 -10.72
C ASN A 15 -16.98 3.64 -11.13
N ARG A 16 -17.09 2.30 -11.01
CA ARG A 16 -18.32 1.55 -11.31
C ARG A 16 -19.47 1.81 -10.34
N GLY A 17 -19.23 2.45 -9.21
CA GLY A 17 -20.23 2.72 -8.18
C GLY A 17 -20.64 1.51 -7.35
N VAL A 18 -19.88 0.42 -7.39
CA VAL A 18 -20.15 -0.83 -6.65
C VAL A 18 -19.54 -0.86 -5.26
N HIS A 19 -18.68 0.08 -4.94
CA HIS A 19 -17.99 0.19 -3.64
C HIS A 19 -18.43 1.43 -2.90
N GLY A 20 -18.72 1.29 -1.62
CA GLY A 20 -18.79 2.28 -0.58
C GLY A 20 -19.49 3.61 -0.87
N ARG A 21 -19.76 4.36 0.20
CA ARG A 21 -20.14 5.77 0.09
C ARG A 21 -18.90 6.59 -0.27
N VAL A 22 -19.05 7.52 -1.20
CA VAL A 22 -18.09 8.62 -1.30
C VAL A 22 -18.40 9.65 -0.21
N PRO A 23 -17.39 10.37 0.30
CA PRO A 23 -17.64 11.48 1.21
C PRO A 23 -18.64 12.49 0.65
N ASP A 24 -19.37 13.18 1.52
CA ASP A 24 -20.25 14.25 1.09
C ASP A 24 -19.44 15.35 0.38
N GLY A 25 -20.03 15.94 -0.66
CA GLY A 25 -19.36 16.93 -1.51
C GLY A 25 -18.48 16.37 -2.63
N VAL A 26 -18.28 15.05 -2.68
CA VAL A 26 -17.53 14.41 -3.78
C VAL A 26 -18.45 14.11 -4.95
N HIS A 27 -18.11 14.63 -6.12
CA HIS A 27 -18.82 14.32 -7.36
C HIS A 27 -18.49 12.91 -7.85
N ARG A 28 -19.47 12.13 -8.30
CA ARG A 28 -19.26 10.77 -8.81
C ARG A 28 -19.62 10.69 -10.29
N LEU A 29 -18.63 10.34 -11.10
CA LEU A 29 -18.79 9.86 -12.46
C LEU A 29 -18.80 8.33 -12.46
N ARG A 30 -19.73 7.72 -13.18
CA ARG A 30 -19.84 6.26 -13.26
C ARG A 30 -19.37 5.75 -14.62
N GLY A 31 -18.53 4.72 -14.58
CA GLY A 31 -18.07 3.99 -15.76
C GLY A 31 -17.20 2.81 -15.34
N ASP A 32 -17.05 1.87 -16.27
CA ASP A 32 -16.11 0.75 -16.14
C ASP A 32 -14.99 0.95 -17.15
N ARG A 33 -13.81 1.36 -16.67
CA ARG A 33 -12.64 1.66 -17.52
C ARG A 33 -12.14 0.47 -18.35
N THR A 34 -12.64 -0.74 -18.09
CA THR A 34 -12.31 -1.95 -18.83
C THR A 34 -13.34 -2.30 -19.91
N ALA A 35 -14.49 -1.64 -19.91
CA ALA A 35 -15.56 -1.86 -20.89
C ALA A 35 -15.40 -0.95 -22.12
N PRO A 36 -15.90 -1.36 -23.29
CA PRO A 36 -16.05 -0.46 -24.43
C PRO A 36 -16.83 0.80 -24.02
N ASP A 37 -16.35 1.98 -24.45
CA ASP A 37 -16.93 3.31 -24.12
C ASP A 37 -17.04 3.59 -22.61
N GLY A 38 -16.41 2.76 -21.78
CA GLY A 38 -16.49 2.85 -20.32
C GLY A 38 -15.93 4.13 -19.72
N LEU A 39 -15.14 4.89 -20.47
CA LEU A 39 -14.55 6.18 -20.09
C LEU A 39 -15.36 7.38 -20.58
N ALA A 40 -16.50 7.18 -21.28
CA ALA A 40 -17.29 8.26 -21.87
C ALA A 40 -17.70 9.34 -20.85
N ALA A 41 -17.90 8.97 -19.58
CA ALA A 41 -18.25 9.92 -18.52
C ALA A 41 -17.12 10.92 -18.19
N LEU A 42 -15.89 10.70 -18.67
CA LEU A 42 -14.76 11.63 -18.52
C LEU A 42 -14.70 12.66 -19.68
N THR A 43 -15.46 12.45 -20.76
CA THR A 43 -15.42 13.33 -21.93
C THR A 43 -15.93 14.73 -21.58
N GLY A 44 -15.16 15.74 -21.97
CA GLY A 44 -15.52 17.16 -21.76
C GLY A 44 -15.32 17.66 -20.32
N GLY A 45 -14.77 16.84 -19.43
CA GLY A 45 -14.32 17.29 -18.12
C GLY A 45 -12.95 17.98 -18.19
N GLU A 46 -12.67 18.83 -17.24
CA GLU A 46 -11.37 19.45 -17.03
C GLU A 46 -11.01 19.33 -15.55
N TRP A 47 -9.74 18.97 -15.26
CA TRP A 47 -9.25 18.81 -13.90
C TRP A 47 -7.83 19.35 -13.78
N ASP A 48 -7.49 19.88 -12.62
CA ASP A 48 -6.14 20.35 -12.30
C ASP A 48 -5.18 19.18 -12.05
N LEU A 49 -5.71 18.05 -11.56
CA LEU A 49 -4.92 16.89 -11.17
C LEU A 49 -5.75 15.61 -11.27
N VAL A 50 -5.13 14.55 -11.78
CA VAL A 50 -5.66 13.18 -11.71
C VAL A 50 -4.76 12.31 -10.86
N VAL A 51 -5.36 11.51 -9.97
CA VAL A 51 -4.69 10.45 -9.20
C VAL A 51 -5.30 9.11 -9.59
N ASP A 52 -4.56 8.31 -10.34
CA ASP A 52 -4.98 6.98 -10.78
C ASP A 52 -4.43 5.90 -9.85
N THR A 53 -5.32 5.13 -9.24
CA THR A 53 -5.01 4.05 -8.29
C THR A 53 -5.20 2.65 -8.90
N TRP A 54 -5.30 2.54 -10.22
CA TRP A 54 -5.56 1.27 -10.89
C TRP A 54 -4.42 0.26 -10.69
N ASP A 55 -4.78 -1.01 -10.52
CA ASP A 55 -3.83 -2.11 -10.23
C ASP A 55 -4.07 -3.37 -11.09
N GLY A 56 -4.93 -3.28 -12.12
CA GLY A 56 -5.16 -4.33 -13.10
C GLY A 56 -4.49 -4.04 -14.44
N ALA A 57 -5.09 -4.54 -15.52
CA ALA A 57 -4.56 -4.44 -16.87
C ALA A 57 -3.97 -3.08 -17.24
N PRO A 58 -2.72 -3.01 -17.74
CA PRO A 58 -2.04 -1.77 -18.13
C PRO A 58 -2.79 -0.97 -19.19
N ARG A 59 -3.44 -1.64 -20.15
CA ARG A 59 -4.23 -0.95 -21.18
C ARG A 59 -5.30 -0.04 -20.59
N ALA A 60 -5.88 -0.39 -19.44
CA ALA A 60 -6.88 0.47 -18.80
C ALA A 60 -6.26 1.76 -18.23
N VAL A 61 -4.98 1.74 -17.86
CA VAL A 61 -4.22 2.97 -17.53
C VAL A 61 -3.98 3.78 -18.80
N ARG A 62 -3.52 3.11 -19.89
CA ARG A 62 -3.30 3.76 -21.20
C ARG A 62 -4.56 4.45 -21.69
N ASP A 63 -5.69 3.76 -21.69
CA ASP A 63 -6.96 4.28 -22.23
C ASP A 63 -7.45 5.47 -21.39
N ALA A 64 -7.34 5.40 -20.06
CA ALA A 64 -7.67 6.52 -19.20
C ALA A 64 -6.70 7.70 -19.37
N ALA A 65 -5.39 7.44 -19.51
CA ALA A 65 -4.40 8.46 -19.77
C ALA A 65 -4.68 9.18 -21.09
N LEU A 66 -4.99 8.45 -22.17
CA LEU A 66 -5.35 9.02 -23.46
C LEU A 66 -6.65 9.86 -23.39
N ALA A 67 -7.68 9.36 -22.69
CA ALA A 67 -8.92 10.10 -22.50
C ALA A 67 -8.75 11.43 -21.72
N LEU A 68 -7.70 11.52 -20.92
CA LEU A 68 -7.41 12.66 -20.05
C LEU A 68 -6.24 13.53 -20.53
N ALA A 69 -5.60 13.20 -21.66
CA ALA A 69 -4.35 13.80 -22.10
C ALA A 69 -4.43 15.35 -22.28
N ASP A 70 -5.57 15.82 -22.79
CA ASP A 70 -5.84 17.26 -23.03
C ASP A 70 -6.70 17.88 -21.91
N ALA A 71 -7.23 17.06 -21.00
CA ALA A 71 -8.17 17.45 -19.94
C ALA A 71 -7.48 17.71 -18.58
N VAL A 72 -6.20 17.32 -18.44
CA VAL A 72 -5.47 17.47 -17.19
C VAL A 72 -4.00 17.76 -17.43
N PRO A 73 -3.40 18.77 -16.75
CA PRO A 73 -2.00 19.11 -16.92
C PRO A 73 -1.04 18.06 -16.32
N HIS A 74 -1.46 17.33 -15.28
CA HIS A 74 -0.59 16.43 -14.54
C HIS A 74 -1.28 15.14 -14.12
N TYR A 75 -0.59 13.99 -14.28
CA TYR A 75 -1.12 12.66 -14.02
C TYR A 75 -0.30 11.92 -12.96
N VAL A 76 -0.91 11.61 -11.84
CA VAL A 76 -0.28 10.83 -10.76
C VAL A 76 -0.74 9.39 -10.86
N TYR A 77 0.18 8.47 -11.09
CA TYR A 77 -0.08 7.03 -11.04
C TYR A 77 0.43 6.43 -9.74
N VAL A 78 -0.47 5.85 -8.95
CA VAL A 78 -0.11 5.10 -7.75
C VAL A 78 0.41 3.74 -8.17
N SER A 79 1.71 3.66 -8.35
CA SER A 79 2.45 2.44 -8.65
C SER A 79 2.79 1.67 -7.38
N SER A 80 3.73 0.76 -7.45
CA SER A 80 4.14 -0.12 -6.35
C SER A 80 5.64 -0.38 -6.40
N GLY A 81 6.26 -0.55 -5.23
CA GLY A 81 7.61 -1.07 -5.17
C GLY A 81 7.78 -2.50 -5.71
N SER A 82 6.69 -3.20 -5.99
CA SER A 82 6.75 -4.53 -6.64
C SER A 82 7.17 -4.48 -8.11
N VAL A 83 7.28 -3.29 -8.72
CA VAL A 83 7.73 -3.14 -10.12
C VAL A 83 9.18 -3.53 -10.35
N TYR A 84 10.00 -3.59 -9.32
CA TYR A 84 11.41 -3.92 -9.46
C TYR A 84 11.63 -5.39 -9.78
N ALA A 85 12.59 -5.66 -10.69
CA ALA A 85 12.95 -7.01 -11.14
C ALA A 85 13.94 -7.67 -10.16
N PRO A 86 13.56 -8.76 -9.47
CA PRO A 86 14.51 -9.50 -8.63
C PRO A 86 15.67 -10.09 -9.46
N PRO A 87 16.90 -10.21 -8.88
CA PRO A 87 17.26 -9.81 -7.53
C PRO A 87 17.44 -8.30 -7.38
N VAL A 88 16.88 -7.74 -6.31
CA VAL A 88 17.01 -6.31 -5.99
C VAL A 88 17.96 -6.16 -4.81
N ALA A 89 19.00 -5.36 -4.97
CA ALA A 89 19.94 -5.10 -3.88
C ALA A 89 19.29 -4.23 -2.78
N PRO A 90 19.56 -4.47 -1.50
CA PRO A 90 19.18 -3.55 -0.44
C PRO A 90 19.69 -2.14 -0.72
N GLY A 91 18.86 -1.12 -0.44
CA GLY A 91 19.19 0.28 -0.72
C GLY A 91 19.07 0.69 -2.18
N SER A 92 18.47 -0.15 -3.05
CA SER A 92 18.21 0.23 -4.44
C SER A 92 17.20 1.39 -4.52
N GLY A 93 17.52 2.38 -5.37
CA GLY A 93 16.69 3.52 -5.70
C GLY A 93 15.82 3.31 -6.94
N GLU A 94 15.25 4.39 -7.44
CA GLU A 94 14.29 4.40 -8.54
C GLU A 94 14.88 3.97 -9.88
N GLU A 95 16.20 4.00 -10.03
CA GLU A 95 16.93 3.58 -11.25
C GLU A 95 17.12 2.06 -11.36
N ALA A 96 16.73 1.29 -10.31
CA ALA A 96 16.81 -0.16 -10.36
C ALA A 96 15.90 -0.72 -11.47
N PRO A 97 16.32 -1.81 -12.16
CA PRO A 97 15.53 -2.41 -13.24
C PRO A 97 14.13 -2.80 -12.77
N THR A 98 13.15 -2.58 -13.64
CA THR A 98 11.77 -3.05 -13.43
C THR A 98 11.52 -4.36 -14.17
N VAL A 99 10.49 -5.09 -13.74
CA VAL A 99 10.06 -6.30 -14.45
C VAL A 99 9.66 -5.97 -15.88
N PRO A 100 9.83 -6.91 -16.83
CA PRO A 100 9.31 -6.77 -18.18
C PRO A 100 7.80 -6.51 -18.14
N ALA A 101 7.34 -5.51 -18.89
CA ALA A 101 5.94 -5.12 -18.89
C ALA A 101 5.54 -4.52 -20.24
N ASP A 102 4.23 -4.51 -20.51
CA ASP A 102 3.65 -3.95 -21.72
C ASP A 102 2.57 -2.92 -21.33
N ALA A 103 2.69 -1.70 -21.87
CA ALA A 103 1.70 -0.64 -21.67
C ALA A 103 0.31 -0.96 -22.28
N ASP A 104 0.29 -1.83 -23.28
CA ASP A 104 -0.91 -2.28 -23.99
C ASP A 104 -1.45 -3.61 -23.45
N GLY A 105 -0.82 -4.19 -22.42
CA GLY A 105 -1.15 -5.49 -21.85
C GLY A 105 -2.56 -5.56 -21.26
N ASP A 106 -3.22 -6.70 -21.53
CA ASP A 106 -4.58 -6.99 -21.06
C ASP A 106 -4.61 -7.65 -19.69
N ASP A 107 -3.58 -8.42 -19.35
CA ASP A 107 -3.47 -9.16 -18.10
C ASP A 107 -2.00 -9.47 -17.81
N GLY A 108 -1.70 -9.64 -16.55
CA GLY A 108 -0.38 -9.96 -16.04
C GLY A 108 -0.43 -10.17 -14.53
N ASP A 109 0.68 -10.58 -13.96
CA ASP A 109 0.80 -10.54 -12.52
C ASP A 109 0.82 -9.09 -11.99
N TYR A 110 0.68 -8.93 -10.69
CA TYR A 110 0.61 -7.60 -10.08
C TYR A 110 1.84 -6.72 -10.37
N PRO A 111 3.10 -7.21 -10.27
CA PRO A 111 4.28 -6.44 -10.66
C PRO A 111 4.25 -5.98 -12.12
N ALA A 112 3.96 -6.87 -13.06
CA ALA A 112 3.91 -6.55 -14.49
C ALA A 112 2.78 -5.57 -14.81
N ASN A 113 1.60 -5.72 -14.19
CA ASN A 113 0.50 -4.78 -14.34
C ASN A 113 0.87 -3.38 -13.84
N LYS A 114 1.55 -3.26 -12.70
CA LYS A 114 2.01 -1.97 -12.18
C LYS A 114 3.09 -1.34 -13.05
N ALA A 115 4.08 -2.11 -13.50
CA ALA A 115 5.12 -1.63 -14.40
C ALA A 115 4.56 -1.22 -15.77
N GLY A 116 3.63 -2.00 -16.34
CA GLY A 116 2.92 -1.64 -17.57
C GLY A 116 2.08 -0.37 -17.43
N GLY A 117 1.46 -0.16 -16.26
CA GLY A 117 0.76 1.08 -15.94
C GLY A 117 1.70 2.29 -15.89
N GLU A 118 2.93 2.13 -15.36
CA GLU A 118 3.95 3.19 -15.41
C GLU A 118 4.32 3.54 -16.86
N LEU A 119 4.55 2.52 -17.71
CA LEU A 119 4.85 2.71 -19.12
C LEU A 119 3.69 3.41 -19.85
N ALA A 120 2.45 3.02 -19.56
CA ALA A 120 1.25 3.61 -20.15
C ALA A 120 1.08 5.09 -19.78
N ALA A 121 1.22 5.43 -18.50
CA ALA A 121 1.15 6.81 -18.02
C ALA A 121 2.26 7.67 -18.61
N THR A 122 3.51 7.17 -18.62
CA THR A 122 4.67 7.89 -19.16
C THR A 122 4.57 8.09 -20.67
N ARG A 123 4.03 7.11 -21.42
CA ARG A 123 3.85 7.24 -22.88
C ARG A 123 2.96 8.43 -23.25
N VAL A 124 1.95 8.73 -22.44
CA VAL A 124 0.97 9.79 -22.71
C VAL A 124 1.42 11.14 -22.11
N PHE A 125 1.86 11.12 -20.86
CA PHE A 125 2.14 12.34 -20.10
C PHE A 125 3.62 12.75 -20.06
N GLY A 126 4.56 11.85 -20.41
CA GLY A 126 5.99 12.13 -20.35
C GLY A 126 6.42 12.60 -18.97
N ASP A 127 7.09 13.75 -18.89
CA ASP A 127 7.56 14.35 -17.65
C ASP A 127 6.43 14.92 -16.76
N ARG A 128 5.20 14.92 -17.26
CA ARG A 128 3.99 15.27 -16.48
C ARG A 128 3.37 14.07 -15.74
N ALA A 129 3.99 12.90 -15.85
CA ALA A 129 3.57 11.71 -15.10
C ALA A 129 4.39 11.56 -13.81
N LEU A 130 3.73 11.55 -12.66
CA LEU A 130 4.31 11.17 -11.36
C LEU A 130 4.01 9.69 -11.10
N LEU A 131 5.03 8.87 -10.94
CA LEU A 131 4.94 7.43 -10.71
C LEU A 131 5.28 7.15 -9.24
N ALA A 132 4.27 7.02 -8.41
CA ALA A 132 4.46 6.80 -6.98
C ALA A 132 4.60 5.29 -6.68
N ARG A 133 5.83 4.78 -6.64
CA ARG A 133 6.16 3.40 -6.26
C ARG A 133 5.98 3.22 -4.76
N ALA A 134 4.72 3.11 -4.33
CA ALA A 134 4.37 2.97 -2.94
C ALA A 134 4.94 1.67 -2.35
N GLY A 135 5.41 1.75 -1.10
CA GLY A 135 5.79 0.59 -0.32
C GLY A 135 4.59 -0.08 0.34
N LEU A 136 4.83 -0.69 1.50
CA LEU A 136 3.78 -1.18 2.37
C LEU A 136 2.94 0.01 2.84
N ILE A 137 1.68 0.04 2.45
CA ILE A 137 0.73 1.05 2.91
C ILE A 137 -0.02 0.50 4.13
N LEU A 138 0.06 1.20 5.24
CA LEU A 138 -0.68 0.91 6.47
C LEU A 138 -1.59 2.10 6.81
N GLY A 139 -2.50 1.90 7.75
CA GLY A 139 -3.35 2.98 8.25
C GLY A 139 -4.84 2.69 8.13
N PRO A 140 -5.69 3.65 8.50
CA PRO A 140 -7.14 3.51 8.40
C PRO A 140 -7.58 3.24 6.96
N GLY A 141 -8.47 2.26 6.78
CA GLY A 141 -8.96 1.87 5.46
C GLY A 141 -8.11 0.82 4.75
N GLU A 142 -7.10 0.24 5.39
CA GLU A 142 -6.33 -0.87 4.83
C GLU A 142 -7.22 -2.07 4.50
N ASP A 143 -7.37 -2.37 3.21
CA ASP A 143 -8.28 -3.40 2.70
C ASP A 143 -7.63 -4.79 2.52
N ILE A 144 -6.32 -4.90 2.80
CA ILE A 144 -5.60 -6.19 2.80
C ILE A 144 -5.67 -6.85 4.16
N GLY A 145 -5.64 -6.04 5.22
CA GLY A 145 -5.81 -6.49 6.59
C GLY A 145 -4.52 -6.86 7.32
N ARG A 146 -3.33 -6.37 6.90
CA ARG A 146 -2.05 -6.71 7.53
C ARG A 146 -1.92 -6.14 8.94
N LEU A 147 -2.03 -4.81 9.10
CA LEU A 147 -2.05 -4.18 10.41
C LEU A 147 -3.33 -4.54 11.20
N PRO A 148 -4.52 -4.58 10.59
CA PRO A 148 -5.72 -5.08 11.26
C PRO A 148 -5.58 -6.49 11.84
N TRP A 149 -4.85 -7.39 11.16
CA TRP A 149 -4.61 -8.73 11.71
C TRP A 149 -3.82 -8.67 13.01
N TRP A 150 -2.72 -7.91 13.05
CA TRP A 150 -1.93 -7.73 14.27
C TRP A 150 -2.74 -7.11 15.41
N LEU A 151 -3.53 -6.08 15.11
CA LEU A 151 -4.40 -5.42 16.08
C LEU A 151 -5.43 -6.38 16.66
N ASN A 152 -6.10 -7.15 15.82
CA ASN A 152 -7.07 -8.16 16.26
C ASN A 152 -6.38 -9.30 17.02
N ARG A 153 -5.18 -9.72 16.62
CA ARG A 153 -4.43 -10.75 17.32
C ARG A 153 -4.03 -10.30 18.71
N VAL A 154 -3.45 -9.12 18.82
CA VAL A 154 -3.03 -8.54 20.11
C VAL A 154 -4.23 -8.26 21.01
N ALA A 155 -5.33 -7.77 20.47
CA ALA A 155 -6.55 -7.49 21.24
C ALA A 155 -7.17 -8.72 21.89
N ARG A 156 -6.89 -9.94 21.40
CA ARG A 156 -7.34 -11.20 22.04
C ARG A 156 -6.57 -11.53 23.33
N GLY A 157 -5.44 -10.86 23.57
CA GLY A 157 -4.61 -11.09 24.75
C GLY A 157 -3.82 -12.41 24.74
N GLY A 158 -3.30 -12.78 25.89
CA GLY A 158 -2.47 -13.96 26.10
C GLY A 158 -1.14 -13.92 25.37
N ASP A 159 -0.48 -15.07 25.23
CA ASP A 159 0.80 -15.18 24.53
C ASP A 159 0.60 -14.96 23.02
N VAL A 160 1.37 -14.02 22.45
CA VAL A 160 1.39 -13.63 21.03
C VAL A 160 2.73 -14.00 20.41
N LEU A 161 2.74 -14.77 19.33
CA LEU A 161 3.96 -15.03 18.59
C LEU A 161 4.48 -13.72 17.95
N ALA A 162 5.54 -13.16 18.51
CA ALA A 162 6.19 -11.96 18.01
C ALA A 162 7.45 -12.34 17.22
N PRO A 163 7.46 -12.16 15.89
CA PRO A 163 8.59 -12.59 15.07
C PRO A 163 9.76 -11.61 15.22
N GLY A 164 10.89 -12.15 15.67
CA GLY A 164 12.13 -11.39 15.92
C GLY A 164 12.97 -11.13 14.67
N PRO A 165 14.06 -10.43 14.88
CA PRO A 165 14.42 -9.74 16.12
C PRO A 165 13.52 -8.52 16.36
N ARG A 166 13.37 -8.09 17.63
CA ARG A 166 12.53 -6.98 18.03
C ARG A 166 12.90 -5.66 17.31
N ASP A 167 14.20 -5.46 17.10
CA ASP A 167 14.76 -4.30 16.41
C ASP A 167 14.78 -4.44 14.88
N LEU A 168 14.06 -5.43 14.33
CA LEU A 168 13.96 -5.61 12.88
C LEU A 168 13.31 -4.38 12.24
N PRO A 169 14.05 -3.61 11.41
CA PRO A 169 13.48 -2.45 10.75
C PRO A 169 12.37 -2.84 9.81
N ILE A 170 11.34 -2.01 9.72
CA ILE A 170 10.26 -2.13 8.75
C ILE A 170 10.15 -0.84 7.93
N GLN A 171 9.81 -0.97 6.66
CA GLN A 171 9.44 0.16 5.80
C GLN A 171 7.94 0.12 5.50
N TYR A 172 7.23 1.17 5.88
CA TYR A 172 5.83 1.39 5.54
C TYR A 172 5.57 2.88 5.33
N VAL A 173 4.45 3.21 4.74
CA VAL A 173 3.92 4.58 4.68
C VAL A 173 2.47 4.56 5.18
N ASP A 174 2.10 5.54 6.01
CA ASP A 174 0.70 5.73 6.35
C ASP A 174 -0.08 6.21 5.13
N VAL A 175 -1.26 5.66 4.89
CA VAL A 175 -2.11 6.00 3.74
C VAL A 175 -2.39 7.51 3.64
N ARG A 176 -2.43 8.22 4.77
CA ARG A 176 -2.68 9.66 4.82
C ARG A 176 -1.44 10.45 4.43
N ASP A 177 -0.24 10.00 4.82
CA ASP A 177 1.04 10.63 4.44
C ASP A 177 1.29 10.44 2.95
N LEU A 178 1.02 9.22 2.44
CA LEU A 178 1.02 8.95 1.00
C LEU A 178 0.05 9.89 0.27
N ALA A 179 -1.20 9.97 0.71
CA ALA A 179 -2.22 10.82 0.07
C ALA A 179 -1.81 12.30 0.09
N THR A 180 -1.30 12.80 1.22
CA THR A 180 -0.81 14.17 1.36
C THR A 180 0.30 14.45 0.34
N TRP A 181 1.33 13.59 0.30
CA TRP A 181 2.46 13.75 -0.60
C TRP A 181 2.05 13.69 -2.08
N LEU A 182 1.17 12.74 -2.46
CA LEU A 182 0.67 12.63 -3.84
C LEU A 182 -0.05 13.90 -4.30
N LEU A 183 -0.89 14.48 -3.43
CA LEU A 183 -1.63 15.70 -3.76
C LEU A 183 -0.71 16.91 -3.84
N ASP A 184 0.27 17.03 -2.94
CA ASP A 184 1.24 18.13 -2.96
C ASP A 184 2.11 18.08 -4.21
N ARG A 185 2.73 16.93 -4.49
CA ARG A 185 3.61 16.78 -5.66
C ARG A 185 2.85 16.87 -6.98
N GLY A 186 1.64 16.30 -7.01
CA GLY A 186 0.77 16.41 -8.17
C GLY A 186 0.37 17.85 -8.47
N ALA A 187 -0.02 18.63 -7.47
CA ALA A 187 -0.39 20.04 -7.62
C ALA A 187 0.82 20.92 -8.04
N GLU A 188 2.03 20.54 -7.66
CA GLU A 188 3.27 21.23 -8.07
C GLU A 188 3.77 20.79 -9.43
N GLY A 189 3.13 19.82 -10.09
CA GLY A 189 3.54 19.32 -11.40
C GLY A 189 4.83 18.50 -11.37
N VAL A 190 5.14 17.86 -10.23
CA VAL A 190 6.35 17.03 -10.09
C VAL A 190 6.16 15.71 -10.83
N GLY A 191 7.08 15.38 -11.74
CA GLY A 191 7.07 14.13 -12.51
C GLY A 191 8.22 13.18 -12.19
N GLY A 192 8.16 11.99 -12.79
CA GLY A 192 9.15 10.92 -12.60
C GLY A 192 8.76 9.89 -11.54
N ALA A 193 9.64 8.91 -11.32
CA ALA A 193 9.42 7.83 -10.37
C ALA A 193 9.95 8.17 -8.98
N TYR A 194 9.23 7.73 -7.94
CA TYR A 194 9.58 7.93 -6.54
C TYR A 194 9.23 6.70 -5.69
N ASN A 195 10.16 6.25 -4.86
CA ASN A 195 9.90 5.26 -3.83
C ASN A 195 9.19 5.91 -2.63
N VAL A 196 7.86 5.84 -2.60
CA VAL A 196 7.06 6.53 -1.59
C VAL A 196 6.77 5.59 -0.42
N VAL A 197 7.72 5.56 0.51
CA VAL A 197 7.64 4.76 1.73
C VAL A 197 8.57 5.36 2.79
N GLY A 198 8.37 5.04 4.07
CA GLY A 198 9.23 5.49 5.16
C GLY A 198 10.68 5.02 5.02
N ARG A 199 11.62 5.74 5.61
CA ARG A 199 13.02 5.31 5.68
C ARG A 199 13.15 3.97 6.39
N THR A 200 14.11 3.15 5.98
CA THR A 200 14.48 1.95 6.74
C THR A 200 14.83 2.34 8.18
N GLY A 201 14.20 1.70 9.17
CA GLY A 201 14.40 2.02 10.58
C GLY A 201 13.56 3.21 11.09
N HIS A 202 12.65 3.77 10.28
CA HIS A 202 11.62 4.70 10.77
C HIS A 202 10.75 4.05 11.87
N ALA A 203 10.53 2.74 11.77
CA ALA A 203 9.96 1.91 12.81
C ALA A 203 10.57 0.50 12.75
N THR A 204 10.42 -0.23 13.86
CA THR A 204 10.78 -1.65 13.97
C THR A 204 9.56 -2.54 14.19
N MET A 205 9.71 -3.84 14.06
CA MET A 205 8.64 -4.78 14.46
C MET A 205 8.26 -4.60 15.93
N GLY A 206 9.25 -4.28 16.78
CA GLY A 206 9.01 -3.96 18.19
C GLY A 206 8.12 -2.75 18.37
N ASP A 207 8.44 -1.66 17.72
CA ASP A 207 7.63 -0.42 17.81
C ASP A 207 6.19 -0.64 17.36
N LEU A 208 6.00 -1.42 16.26
CA LEU A 208 4.67 -1.74 15.75
C LEU A 208 3.85 -2.56 16.75
N LEU A 209 4.45 -3.65 17.30
CA LEU A 209 3.74 -4.56 18.19
C LEU A 209 3.51 -3.97 19.57
N ASP A 210 4.46 -3.20 20.11
CA ASP A 210 4.29 -2.48 21.38
C ASP A 210 3.18 -1.43 21.26
N ALA A 211 3.14 -0.70 20.15
CA ALA A 211 2.04 0.23 19.89
C ALA A 211 0.70 -0.50 19.81
N ALA A 212 0.64 -1.70 19.21
CA ALA A 212 -0.57 -2.51 19.16
C ALA A 212 -1.03 -2.96 20.55
N VAL A 213 -0.10 -3.40 21.43
CA VAL A 213 -0.43 -3.73 22.83
C VAL A 213 -0.96 -2.50 23.56
N ALA A 214 -0.28 -1.37 23.42
CA ALA A 214 -0.65 -0.13 24.12
C ALA A 214 -2.06 0.36 23.71
N VAL A 215 -2.41 0.35 22.41
CA VAL A 215 -3.71 0.88 21.95
C VAL A 215 -4.88 -0.08 22.16
N THR A 216 -4.62 -1.39 22.20
CA THR A 216 -5.67 -2.38 22.48
C THR A 216 -5.98 -2.49 23.96
N GLY A 217 -5.02 -2.13 24.83
CA GLY A 217 -5.14 -2.28 26.28
C GLY A 217 -5.31 -3.72 26.74
N SER A 218 -4.85 -4.68 25.93
CA SER A 218 -4.93 -6.11 26.20
C SER A 218 -3.83 -6.57 27.16
N ASP A 219 -3.99 -7.77 27.74
CA ASP A 219 -2.99 -8.49 28.53
C ASP A 219 -2.01 -9.29 27.66
N ALA A 220 -1.86 -8.94 26.37
CA ALA A 220 -1.03 -9.64 25.43
C ALA A 220 0.45 -9.63 25.86
N THR A 221 1.05 -10.80 25.88
CA THR A 221 2.48 -11.00 26.14
C THR A 221 3.19 -11.37 24.84
N LEU A 222 4.06 -10.49 24.34
CA LEU A 222 4.81 -10.70 23.11
C LEU A 222 5.92 -11.73 23.33
N ARG A 223 5.79 -12.92 22.77
CA ARG A 223 6.78 -14.00 22.81
C ARG A 223 7.74 -13.84 21.62
N TRP A 224 8.80 -13.04 21.83
CA TRP A 224 9.80 -12.77 20.80
C TRP A 224 10.56 -14.01 20.41
N THR A 225 10.39 -14.45 19.17
CA THR A 225 10.91 -15.71 18.64
C THR A 225 11.87 -15.42 17.48
N ALA A 226 13.05 -16.06 17.51
CA ALA A 226 14.02 -15.97 16.41
C ALA A 226 13.40 -16.46 15.07
N PRO A 227 13.88 -15.98 13.92
CA PRO A 227 13.31 -16.36 12.62
C PRO A 227 13.40 -17.87 12.34
N GLU A 228 14.46 -18.52 12.73
CA GLU A 228 14.78 -19.90 12.34
C GLU A 228 13.69 -20.91 12.78
N PRO A 229 13.23 -20.96 14.04
CA PRO A 229 12.15 -21.87 14.42
C PRO A 229 10.81 -21.53 13.78
N ILE A 230 10.54 -20.24 13.49
CA ILE A 230 9.34 -19.82 12.80
C ILE A 230 9.33 -20.36 11.35
N LEU A 231 10.45 -20.16 10.63
CA LEU A 231 10.60 -20.64 9.25
C LEU A 231 10.63 -22.16 9.17
N ALA A 232 11.28 -22.84 10.14
CA ALA A 232 11.33 -24.30 10.20
C ALA A 232 9.93 -24.93 10.40
N ALA A 233 8.99 -24.19 11.00
CA ALA A 233 7.60 -24.59 11.14
C ALA A 233 6.76 -24.30 9.87
N GLY A 234 7.37 -23.89 8.77
CA GLY A 234 6.71 -23.60 7.51
C GLY A 234 5.85 -22.34 7.53
N VAL A 235 6.12 -21.40 8.43
CA VAL A 235 5.45 -20.09 8.46
C VAL A 235 6.03 -19.20 7.36
N GLU A 236 5.16 -18.68 6.50
CA GLU A 236 5.57 -17.81 5.41
C GLU A 236 5.67 -16.36 5.88
N PRO A 237 6.86 -15.72 5.75
CA PRO A 237 6.99 -14.29 5.94
C PRO A 237 6.01 -13.50 5.06
N TRP A 238 5.60 -12.32 5.51
CA TRP A 238 4.68 -11.42 4.79
C TRP A 238 3.23 -11.91 4.68
N ASN A 239 2.98 -13.20 4.57
CA ASN A 239 1.64 -13.77 4.43
C ASN A 239 1.09 -14.26 5.77
N ASP A 240 1.75 -15.23 6.40
CA ASP A 240 1.33 -15.79 7.70
C ASP A 240 1.65 -14.84 8.88
N LEU A 241 2.78 -14.15 8.83
CA LEU A 241 3.12 -13.08 9.76
C LEU A 241 3.26 -11.77 8.99
N PRO A 242 2.16 -11.01 8.88
CA PRO A 242 2.10 -9.81 8.05
C PRO A 242 3.15 -8.77 8.46
N VAL A 243 3.65 -8.00 7.48
CA VAL A 243 4.70 -6.98 7.67
C VAL A 243 6.09 -7.57 7.91
N TRP A 244 6.20 -8.73 8.55
CA TRP A 244 7.48 -9.34 8.89
C TRP A 244 8.17 -9.97 7.68
N ILE A 245 9.41 -9.57 7.42
CA ILE A 245 10.34 -10.21 6.47
C ILE A 245 11.70 -10.28 7.17
N PRO A 246 12.20 -11.48 7.53
CA PRO A 246 13.45 -11.61 8.28
C PRO A 246 14.66 -11.19 7.46
N ARG A 247 15.78 -10.85 8.14
CA ARG A 247 17.05 -10.54 7.49
C ARG A 247 17.51 -11.74 6.65
N GLY A 248 18.05 -11.47 5.47
CA GLY A 248 18.52 -12.51 4.52
C GLY A 248 17.43 -13.20 3.72
N HIS A 249 16.16 -12.89 3.93
CA HIS A 249 15.08 -13.38 3.09
C HIS A 249 15.11 -12.73 1.69
N GLU A 250 14.78 -13.48 0.66
CA GLU A 250 14.85 -13.01 -0.74
C GLU A 250 13.99 -11.76 -1.03
N TYR A 251 12.89 -11.57 -0.28
CA TYR A 251 12.02 -10.39 -0.39
C TYR A 251 12.38 -9.26 0.59
N ARG A 252 13.50 -9.35 1.31
CA ARG A 252 13.88 -8.33 2.30
C ARG A 252 14.02 -6.94 1.68
N TRP A 253 14.42 -6.84 0.43
CA TRP A 253 14.54 -5.61 -0.32
C TRP A 253 13.24 -4.78 -0.39
N LEU A 254 12.05 -5.43 -0.21
CA LEU A 254 10.77 -4.71 -0.13
C LEU A 254 10.71 -3.73 1.06
N GLN A 255 11.58 -3.92 2.06
CA GLN A 255 11.67 -3.09 3.26
C GLN A 255 13.04 -2.42 3.43
N GLU A 256 13.85 -2.37 2.36
CA GLU A 256 15.20 -1.79 2.39
C GLU A 256 15.48 -0.96 1.12
N ARG A 257 14.49 -0.22 0.62
CA ARG A 257 14.64 0.64 -0.56
C ARG A 257 15.21 2.00 -0.18
N ASP A 258 16.00 2.59 -1.09
CA ASP A 258 16.34 4.00 -1.01
C ASP A 258 15.08 4.85 -1.27
N VAL A 259 14.89 5.87 -0.44
CA VAL A 259 13.72 6.74 -0.45
C VAL A 259 14.10 8.23 -0.40
N GLU A 260 15.39 8.53 -0.48
CA GLU A 260 15.89 9.90 -0.29
C GLU A 260 15.30 10.86 -1.31
N ARG A 261 14.99 10.40 -2.52
CA ARG A 261 14.31 11.20 -3.52
C ARG A 261 12.92 11.67 -3.08
N ALA A 262 12.13 10.79 -2.49
CA ALA A 262 10.81 11.15 -1.97
C ALA A 262 10.90 12.09 -0.76
N TYR A 263 11.88 11.88 0.12
CA TYR A 263 12.11 12.78 1.26
C TYR A 263 12.63 14.14 0.82
N ALA A 264 13.54 14.21 -0.15
CA ALA A 264 13.97 15.47 -0.76
C ALA A 264 12.80 16.21 -1.42
N ALA A 265 11.82 15.47 -1.93
CA ALA A 265 10.56 16.00 -2.44
C ALA A 265 9.46 16.16 -1.37
N GLY A 266 9.81 16.25 -0.08
CA GLY A 266 8.92 16.62 1.01
C GLY A 266 8.07 15.50 1.61
N LEU A 267 8.45 14.22 1.42
CA LEU A 267 7.77 13.13 2.14
C LEU A 267 8.02 13.25 3.64
N VAL A 268 6.95 13.26 4.41
CA VAL A 268 6.97 13.19 5.87
C VAL A 268 6.14 11.99 6.31
N CYS A 269 6.74 11.11 7.10
CA CYS A 269 6.06 9.95 7.67
C CYS A 269 5.78 10.15 9.15
N ARG A 270 4.54 9.94 9.56
CA ARG A 270 4.13 10.01 10.96
C ARG A 270 4.69 8.88 11.80
N PRO A 271 4.80 9.03 13.11
CA PRO A 271 5.20 7.95 14.01
C PRO A 271 4.29 6.73 13.90
N VAL A 272 4.86 5.53 14.05
CA VAL A 272 4.10 4.27 13.99
C VAL A 272 2.98 4.20 15.02
N THR A 273 3.17 4.80 16.17
CA THR A 273 2.17 4.88 17.24
C THR A 273 0.88 5.57 16.79
N GLU A 274 0.98 6.62 15.96
CA GLU A 274 -0.20 7.31 15.40
C GLU A 274 -0.90 6.44 14.34
N THR A 275 -0.12 5.81 13.44
CA THR A 275 -0.67 4.90 12.43
C THR A 275 -1.44 3.76 13.08
N VAL A 276 -0.86 3.14 14.10
CA VAL A 276 -1.45 2.02 14.85
C VAL A 276 -2.71 2.47 15.59
N ALA A 277 -2.66 3.60 16.32
CA ALA A 277 -3.78 4.11 17.10
C ALA A 277 -4.99 4.46 16.22
N ASP A 278 -4.74 5.13 15.10
CA ASP A 278 -5.82 5.54 14.19
C ASP A 278 -6.37 4.36 13.41
N THR A 279 -5.53 3.37 13.06
CA THR A 279 -6.01 2.12 12.44
C THR A 279 -6.88 1.34 13.42
N TRP A 280 -6.50 1.26 14.70
CA TRP A 280 -7.31 0.61 15.72
C TRP A 280 -8.66 1.30 15.93
N ARG A 281 -8.68 2.63 16.00
CA ARG A 281 -9.92 3.41 16.09
C ARG A 281 -10.85 3.11 14.91
N TRP A 282 -10.32 3.20 13.68
CA TRP A 282 -11.06 2.88 12.46
C TRP A 282 -11.57 1.43 12.46
N LEU A 283 -10.73 0.46 12.83
CA LEU A 283 -11.12 -0.95 12.84
C LEU A 283 -12.26 -1.22 13.83
N ARG A 284 -12.26 -0.56 14.97
CA ARG A 284 -13.36 -0.64 15.95
C ARG A 284 -14.67 -0.04 15.43
N GLU A 285 -14.60 1.02 14.64
CA GLU A 285 -15.77 1.65 14.03
C GLU A 285 -16.40 0.79 12.94
N VAL A 286 -15.57 0.16 12.10
CA VAL A 286 -16.07 -0.69 10.99
C VAL A 286 -16.32 -2.15 11.41
N GLY A 287 -15.81 -2.57 12.56
CA GLY A 287 -15.94 -3.91 13.14
C GLY A 287 -15.06 -4.98 12.48
N ARG A 288 -14.85 -4.91 11.18
CA ARG A 288 -13.96 -5.80 10.41
C ARG A 288 -13.45 -5.09 9.16
N VAL A 289 -12.33 -5.59 8.62
CA VAL A 289 -11.84 -5.11 7.32
C VAL A 289 -12.93 -5.34 6.25
N PRO A 290 -13.36 -4.32 5.54
CA PRO A 290 -14.37 -4.47 4.51
C PRO A 290 -13.91 -5.39 3.36
N ASP A 291 -14.82 -6.20 2.86
CA ASP A 291 -14.56 -7.03 1.68
C ASP A 291 -14.30 -6.13 0.46
N ARG A 292 -13.36 -6.54 -0.40
CA ARG A 292 -13.09 -5.87 -1.67
C ARG A 292 -14.14 -6.28 -2.69
N ALA A 293 -15.29 -5.62 -2.68
CA ALA A 293 -16.39 -5.95 -3.60
C ALA A 293 -15.93 -5.91 -5.08
N GLY A 294 -16.33 -6.90 -5.86
CA GLY A 294 -15.99 -7.02 -7.28
C GLY A 294 -14.55 -7.44 -7.58
N ARG A 295 -13.80 -7.92 -6.59
CA ARG A 295 -12.49 -8.56 -6.76
C ARG A 295 -12.52 -9.99 -6.21
N PRO A 296 -11.69 -10.90 -6.74
CA PRO A 296 -11.54 -12.23 -6.15
C PRO A 296 -11.18 -12.14 -4.67
N ALA A 297 -11.73 -13.04 -3.87
CA ALA A 297 -11.32 -13.18 -2.48
C ALA A 297 -9.81 -13.44 -2.43
N ARG A 298 -9.09 -12.67 -1.63
CA ARG A 298 -7.68 -12.94 -1.35
C ARG A 298 -7.57 -14.09 -0.35
N ALA A 299 -6.42 -14.78 -0.39
CA ALA A 299 -6.07 -15.69 0.70
C ALA A 299 -6.12 -14.92 2.03
N PRO A 300 -6.61 -15.54 3.10
CA PRO A 300 -6.57 -14.93 4.42
C PRO A 300 -5.16 -14.47 4.77
N VAL A 301 -5.05 -13.25 5.28
CA VAL A 301 -3.78 -12.72 5.80
C VAL A 301 -3.64 -13.14 7.24
N GLY A 302 -2.44 -13.62 7.59
CA GLY A 302 -2.06 -13.92 8.95
C GLY A 302 -2.23 -15.38 9.35
N LEU A 303 -1.56 -15.74 10.43
CA LEU A 303 -1.51 -17.10 10.95
C LEU A 303 -2.83 -17.48 11.61
N ALA A 304 -3.32 -18.70 11.32
CA ALA A 304 -4.50 -19.24 11.96
C ALA A 304 -4.25 -19.44 13.48
N PRO A 305 -5.24 -19.18 14.34
CA PRO A 305 -5.06 -19.26 15.80
C PRO A 305 -4.54 -20.61 16.28
N GLU A 306 -5.00 -21.70 15.70
CA GLU A 306 -4.61 -23.06 16.07
C GLU A 306 -3.14 -23.34 15.71
N ARG A 307 -2.70 -22.79 14.56
CA ARG A 307 -1.32 -22.91 14.10
C ARG A 307 -0.38 -22.07 14.96
N GLU A 308 -0.78 -20.86 15.35
CA GLU A 308 -0.04 -20.03 16.30
C GLU A 308 0.11 -20.70 17.67
N ALA A 309 -0.99 -21.25 18.21
CA ALA A 309 -0.99 -21.94 19.50
C ALA A 309 -0.05 -23.16 19.51
N ALA A 310 -0.06 -23.95 18.42
CA ALA A 310 0.82 -25.09 18.27
C ALA A 310 2.30 -24.67 18.21
N LEU A 311 2.61 -23.58 17.53
CA LEU A 311 3.95 -23.02 17.49
C LEU A 311 4.41 -22.56 18.87
N LEU A 312 3.61 -21.75 19.57
CA LEU A 312 3.92 -21.24 20.89
C LEU A 312 4.16 -22.39 21.90
N ALA A 313 3.40 -23.47 21.79
CA ALA A 313 3.57 -24.65 22.64
C ALA A 313 4.87 -25.43 22.32
N ALA A 314 5.37 -25.35 21.10
CA ALA A 314 6.61 -26.04 20.68
C ALA A 314 7.88 -25.21 20.95
N LEU A 315 7.74 -23.92 21.24
CA LEU A 315 8.88 -23.05 21.52
C LEU A 315 9.31 -23.18 22.99
N PRO A 316 10.61 -23.09 23.30
CA PRO A 316 11.08 -23.05 24.67
C PRO A 316 10.50 -21.82 25.40
N ALA A 317 10.22 -22.00 26.68
CA ALA A 317 9.67 -20.95 27.55
C ALA A 317 10.62 -19.76 27.70
#